data_13d72e3709392bf800537ccd94d68454
#
_entry.id   13d72e3709392bf800537ccd94d68454
#
_cell.length_a   1.000
_cell.length_b   1.000
_cell.length_c   1.000
_cell.angle_alpha   90.00
_cell.angle_beta   90.00
_cell.angle_gamma   90.00
#
_symmetry.space_group_name_H-M   'P 1'
#
loop_
_entity.id
_entity.type
_entity.pdbx_description
1 polymer ?
#
loop_
_entity_poly.entity_id
_entity_poly.type
_entity_poly.pdbx_seq_one_letter_code
_entity_poly.pdbx_strand_id
1 'polypeptide(L)'
;MAANPTTDDAYARVMTLNTYNGQASAAQVVSLVRERHVEALCLQELTDGMVEDLERAGIDELLPYHVVSEGASAISNGGRNGIWTAAPQADVSRNLLPIDTSSMPAASVQVGGTTVRIVSVHPNSPVRGAQDLWDEGLSVIGSLSDYGHAYLIMGDFNSTWDHASFRSLLGTTFEDAGEASGEGVHMTYPANGIVPPLVEIDHIVYSSGSGIVVSSLETAHVAGTDHLALIGTLEAR
;
A
#
# COMPACT_ATOMS: atom_id res chain seq x y z
N MET A 1 -21.41 -15.86 9.68
CA MET A 1 -20.32 -15.71 8.71
C MET A 1 -20.61 -14.42 7.98
N ALA A 2 -19.79 -13.38 8.16
CA ALA A 2 -19.89 -12.21 7.29
C ALA A 2 -19.53 -12.68 5.87
N ALA A 3 -20.35 -12.36 4.88
CA ALA A 3 -20.01 -12.61 3.50
C ALA A 3 -18.69 -11.88 3.19
N ASN A 4 -17.76 -12.55 2.52
CA ASN A 4 -16.62 -11.84 1.99
C ASN A 4 -17.14 -10.70 1.11
N PRO A 5 -16.61 -9.49 1.27
CA PRO A 5 -16.95 -8.41 0.37
C PRO A 5 -16.64 -8.86 -1.07
N THR A 6 -17.51 -8.51 -1.98
CA THR A 6 -17.30 -8.82 -3.39
C THR A 6 -16.88 -7.55 -4.11
N THR A 7 -15.84 -7.62 -4.92
CA THR A 7 -15.38 -6.50 -5.75
C THR A 7 -16.34 -6.15 -6.89
N ASP A 8 -17.51 -6.77 -6.93
CA ASP A 8 -18.61 -6.41 -7.83
C ASP A 8 -19.37 -5.16 -7.37
N ASP A 9 -19.20 -4.77 -6.11
CA ASP A 9 -19.75 -3.52 -5.58
C ASP A 9 -18.97 -2.32 -6.15
N ALA A 10 -19.60 -1.16 -6.19
CA ALA A 10 -18.97 0.06 -6.69
C ALA A 10 -17.88 0.62 -5.77
N TYR A 11 -17.60 -0.05 -4.67
CA TYR A 11 -16.55 0.31 -3.72
C TYR A 11 -15.81 -0.92 -3.19
N ALA A 12 -14.60 -0.70 -2.71
CA ALA A 12 -13.78 -1.71 -2.04
C ALA A 12 -13.03 -1.08 -0.85
N ARG A 13 -12.87 -1.82 0.23
CA ARG A 13 -11.99 -1.40 1.33
C ARG A 13 -10.56 -1.81 1.02
N VAL A 14 -9.65 -0.87 1.13
CA VAL A 14 -8.23 -1.06 0.83
C VAL A 14 -7.38 -0.70 2.05
N MET A 15 -6.25 -1.38 2.23
CA MET A 15 -5.39 -1.21 3.39
C MET A 15 -3.91 -1.30 2.99
N THR A 16 -3.06 -0.49 3.59
CA THR A 16 -1.60 -0.64 3.53
C THR A 16 -0.99 -0.64 4.93
N LEU A 17 0.11 -1.39 5.10
CA LEU A 17 0.86 -1.46 6.35
C LEU A 17 2.31 -1.86 6.09
N ASN A 18 3.26 -1.08 6.58
CA ASN A 18 4.65 -1.51 6.74
C ASN A 18 4.73 -2.47 7.94
N THR A 19 5.28 -3.67 7.74
CA THR A 19 5.31 -4.75 8.75
C THR A 19 6.54 -4.70 9.65
N TYR A 20 7.40 -3.71 9.49
CA TYR A 20 8.63 -3.55 10.25
C TYR A 20 9.49 -4.82 10.25
N ASN A 21 10.02 -5.17 9.07
CA ASN A 21 10.80 -6.40 8.86
C ASN A 21 10.06 -7.67 9.32
N GLY A 22 8.76 -7.72 9.07
CA GLY A 22 7.89 -8.85 9.40
C GLY A 22 7.62 -9.02 10.90
N GLN A 23 7.81 -7.98 11.72
CA GLN A 23 7.56 -8.05 13.17
C GLN A 23 6.10 -7.77 13.54
N ALA A 24 5.30 -7.22 12.61
CA ALA A 24 3.88 -7.00 12.83
C ALA A 24 3.14 -8.29 13.19
N SER A 25 2.17 -8.21 14.08
CA SER A 25 1.33 -9.34 14.47
C SER A 25 0.42 -9.79 13.31
N ALA A 26 0.75 -10.89 12.65
CA ALA A 26 -0.05 -11.47 11.56
C ALA A 26 -1.50 -11.72 11.99
N ALA A 27 -1.72 -12.21 13.22
CA ALA A 27 -3.07 -12.43 13.76
C ALA A 27 -3.88 -11.12 13.85
N GLN A 28 -3.24 -10.01 14.24
CA GLN A 28 -3.92 -8.70 14.29
C GLN A 28 -4.16 -8.14 12.89
N VAL A 29 -3.22 -8.32 11.94
CA VAL A 29 -3.43 -7.96 10.52
C VAL A 29 -4.66 -8.67 9.98
N VAL A 30 -4.76 -10.00 10.14
CA VAL A 30 -5.90 -10.79 9.66
C VAL A 30 -7.20 -10.41 10.37
N SER A 31 -7.16 -10.13 11.69
CA SER A 31 -8.33 -9.63 12.43
C SER A 31 -8.82 -8.30 11.87
N LEU A 32 -7.89 -7.38 11.61
CA LEU A 32 -8.19 -6.07 11.06
C LEU A 32 -8.78 -6.16 9.64
N VAL A 33 -8.20 -7.01 8.78
CA VAL A 33 -8.75 -7.32 7.44
C VAL A 33 -10.21 -7.79 7.55
N ARG A 34 -10.49 -8.69 8.48
CA ARG A 34 -11.85 -9.21 8.70
C ARG A 34 -12.80 -8.14 9.25
N GLU A 35 -12.38 -7.39 10.27
CA GLU A 35 -13.20 -6.40 10.95
C GLU A 35 -13.53 -5.19 10.07
N ARG A 36 -12.59 -4.79 9.21
CA ARG A 36 -12.73 -3.64 8.31
C ARG A 36 -13.20 -4.05 6.92
N HIS A 37 -13.45 -5.34 6.69
CA HIS A 37 -13.85 -5.88 5.38
C HIS A 37 -12.89 -5.48 4.26
N VAL A 38 -11.58 -5.54 4.53
CA VAL A 38 -10.55 -5.20 3.55
C VAL A 38 -10.59 -6.19 2.38
N GLU A 39 -10.59 -5.68 1.16
CA GLU A 39 -10.63 -6.45 -0.09
C GLU A 39 -9.31 -6.39 -0.86
N ALA A 40 -8.48 -5.37 -0.59
CA ALA A 40 -7.13 -5.28 -1.10
C ALA A 40 -6.18 -4.79 -0.01
N LEU A 41 -5.12 -5.56 0.22
CA LEU A 41 -4.11 -5.33 1.24
C LEU A 41 -2.74 -5.23 0.59
N CYS A 42 -2.02 -4.14 0.83
CA CYS A 42 -0.60 -3.97 0.52
C CYS A 42 0.23 -4.04 1.79
N LEU A 43 1.27 -4.87 1.79
CA LEU A 43 2.20 -4.99 2.92
C LEU A 43 3.63 -4.72 2.44
N GLN A 44 4.41 -4.01 3.27
CA GLN A 44 5.80 -3.70 3.05
C GLN A 44 6.67 -4.37 4.11
N GLU A 45 7.96 -4.48 3.84
CA GLU A 45 8.95 -5.11 4.71
C GLU A 45 8.65 -6.56 5.10
N LEU A 46 8.08 -7.32 4.17
CA LEU A 46 7.75 -8.72 4.38
C LEU A 46 8.99 -9.60 4.46
N THR A 47 8.96 -10.56 5.40
CA THR A 47 9.84 -11.71 5.46
C THR A 47 9.10 -12.99 5.08
N ASP A 48 9.82 -14.08 4.76
CA ASP A 48 9.20 -15.39 4.53
C ASP A 48 8.37 -15.83 5.74
N GLY A 49 8.92 -15.62 6.95
CA GLY A 49 8.23 -15.94 8.20
C GLY A 49 6.92 -15.17 8.38
N MET A 50 6.87 -13.88 8.01
CA MET A 50 5.64 -13.10 8.07
C MET A 50 4.58 -13.60 7.09
N VAL A 51 4.99 -13.99 5.88
CA VAL A 51 4.06 -14.58 4.90
C VAL A 51 3.46 -15.89 5.45
N GLU A 52 4.30 -16.79 5.98
CA GLU A 52 3.83 -18.03 6.61
C GLU A 52 2.94 -17.77 7.83
N ASP A 53 3.20 -16.72 8.62
CA ASP A 53 2.39 -16.35 9.78
C ASP A 53 1.02 -15.80 9.36
N LEU A 54 0.94 -15.04 8.26
CA LEU A 54 -0.32 -14.59 7.67
C LEU A 54 -1.16 -15.78 7.18
N GLU A 55 -0.55 -16.74 6.47
CA GLU A 55 -1.23 -17.96 6.02
C GLU A 55 -1.77 -18.77 7.22
N ARG A 56 -0.95 -18.97 8.25
CA ARG A 56 -1.37 -19.66 9.49
C ARG A 56 -2.48 -18.90 10.24
N ALA A 57 -2.51 -17.58 10.16
CA ALA A 57 -3.56 -16.77 10.75
C ALA A 57 -4.86 -16.75 9.92
N GLY A 58 -4.86 -17.33 8.71
CA GLY A 58 -6.03 -17.50 7.87
C GLY A 58 -6.27 -16.34 6.90
N ILE A 59 -5.23 -15.66 6.43
CA ILE A 59 -5.38 -14.56 5.44
C ILE A 59 -6.03 -15.08 4.14
N ASP A 60 -5.70 -16.30 3.71
CA ASP A 60 -6.20 -16.91 2.48
C ASP A 60 -7.71 -17.21 2.50
N GLU A 61 -8.31 -17.29 3.69
CA GLU A 61 -9.77 -17.40 3.83
C GLU A 61 -10.49 -16.08 3.49
N LEU A 62 -9.79 -14.96 3.57
CA LEU A 62 -10.32 -13.60 3.35
C LEU A 62 -9.84 -13.03 2.01
N LEU A 63 -8.56 -13.17 1.72
CA LEU A 63 -7.86 -12.62 0.55
C LEU A 63 -7.06 -13.74 -0.15
N PRO A 64 -7.74 -14.62 -0.90
CA PRO A 64 -7.13 -15.84 -1.45
C PRO A 64 -6.14 -15.63 -2.59
N TYR A 65 -6.10 -14.44 -3.17
CA TYR A 65 -5.19 -14.12 -4.28
C TYR A 65 -4.09 -13.21 -3.81
N HIS A 66 -2.83 -13.60 -4.04
CA HIS A 66 -1.72 -12.75 -3.64
C HIS A 66 -0.54 -12.79 -4.62
N VAL A 67 0.24 -11.74 -4.60
CA VAL A 67 1.56 -11.64 -5.22
C VAL A 67 2.53 -11.02 -4.22
N VAL A 68 3.68 -11.66 -4.02
CA VAL A 68 4.79 -11.13 -3.22
C VAL A 68 5.97 -10.91 -4.16
N SER A 69 6.63 -9.76 -4.01
CA SER A 69 7.81 -9.41 -4.81
C SER A 69 8.95 -10.42 -4.59
N GLU A 70 9.89 -10.46 -5.51
CA GLU A 70 11.13 -11.22 -5.31
C GLU A 70 11.95 -10.59 -4.19
N GLY A 71 12.86 -11.36 -3.63
CA GLY A 71 13.74 -10.90 -2.56
C GLY A 71 14.50 -9.64 -2.99
N ALA A 72 14.72 -8.76 -2.05
CA ALA A 72 15.36 -7.49 -2.30
C ALA A 72 16.82 -7.65 -2.73
N SER A 73 17.33 -6.66 -3.46
CA SER A 73 18.75 -6.54 -3.82
C SER A 73 19.62 -6.39 -2.57
N ALA A 74 20.95 -6.44 -2.72
CA ALA A 74 21.90 -6.22 -1.63
C ALA A 74 21.78 -4.82 -0.96
N ILE A 75 21.03 -3.89 -1.56
CA ILE A 75 20.74 -2.54 -1.07
C ILE A 75 19.26 -2.47 -0.63
N SER A 76 18.75 -3.54 -0.03
CA SER A 76 17.34 -3.66 0.32
C SER A 76 16.87 -2.61 1.33
N ASN A 77 15.72 -2.00 1.04
CA ASN A 77 15.00 -1.13 1.96
C ASN A 77 13.99 -1.95 2.79
N GLY A 78 14.49 -2.97 3.52
CA GLY A 78 13.67 -3.73 4.43
C GLY A 78 12.68 -4.71 3.78
N GLY A 79 13.15 -5.86 3.28
CA GLY A 79 12.29 -6.97 2.90
C GLY A 79 11.57 -6.84 1.57
N ARG A 80 10.45 -7.54 1.43
CA ARG A 80 9.63 -7.62 0.24
C ARG A 80 8.31 -6.85 0.39
N ASN A 81 7.71 -6.52 -0.73
CA ASN A 81 6.35 -5.98 -0.77
C ASN A 81 5.39 -7.05 -1.29
N GLY A 82 4.13 -6.96 -0.89
CA GLY A 82 3.11 -7.91 -1.33
C GLY A 82 1.73 -7.28 -1.44
N ILE A 83 0.87 -7.92 -2.23
CA ILE A 83 -0.52 -7.54 -2.46
C ILE A 83 -1.38 -8.78 -2.26
N TRP A 84 -2.39 -8.70 -1.42
CA TRP A 84 -3.45 -9.70 -1.23
C TRP A 84 -4.79 -9.10 -1.63
N THR A 85 -5.62 -9.88 -2.31
CA THR A 85 -6.95 -9.41 -2.77
C THR A 85 -8.03 -10.47 -2.59
N ALA A 86 -9.26 -10.02 -2.35
CA ALA A 86 -10.44 -10.88 -2.30
C ALA A 86 -10.87 -11.32 -3.70
N ALA A 87 -10.71 -10.45 -4.70
CA ALA A 87 -10.98 -10.74 -6.09
C ALA A 87 -9.78 -11.37 -6.81
N PRO A 88 -10.02 -12.17 -7.86
CA PRO A 88 -8.95 -12.70 -8.70
C PRO A 88 -8.05 -11.60 -9.26
N GLN A 89 -6.74 -11.84 -9.20
CA GLN A 89 -5.73 -10.96 -9.77
C GLN A 89 -5.48 -11.28 -11.24
N ALA A 90 -5.39 -10.25 -12.07
CA ALA A 90 -4.94 -10.31 -13.46
C ALA A 90 -3.67 -9.47 -13.64
N ASP A 91 -2.96 -9.68 -14.74
CA ASP A 91 -1.74 -8.93 -15.12
C ASP A 91 -0.73 -8.81 -13.97
N VAL A 92 -0.48 -9.91 -13.28
CA VAL A 92 0.36 -9.94 -12.08
C VAL A 92 1.82 -9.68 -12.45
N SER A 93 2.47 -8.76 -11.74
CA SER A 93 3.91 -8.51 -11.79
C SER A 93 4.50 -8.58 -10.39
N ARG A 94 5.66 -9.21 -10.24
CA ARG A 94 6.43 -9.20 -8.99
C ARG A 94 7.31 -7.97 -8.84
N ASN A 95 7.62 -7.31 -9.95
CA ASN A 95 8.33 -6.05 -10.00
C ASN A 95 7.92 -5.29 -11.27
N LEU A 96 7.03 -4.31 -11.15
CA LEU A 96 6.42 -3.61 -12.28
C LEU A 96 7.43 -2.69 -12.98
N LEU A 97 8.13 -1.88 -12.19
CA LEU A 97 9.24 -1.04 -12.65
C LEU A 97 10.42 -1.22 -11.69
N PRO A 98 11.65 -1.23 -12.20
CA PRO A 98 12.82 -1.42 -11.36
C PRO A 98 13.07 -0.18 -10.49
N ILE A 99 13.17 -0.41 -9.18
CA ILE A 99 13.74 0.52 -8.20
C ILE A 99 14.93 -0.22 -7.57
N ASP A 100 16.08 0.42 -7.50
CA ASP A 100 17.32 -0.23 -7.06
C ASP A 100 17.24 -0.82 -5.64
N THR A 101 16.43 -0.20 -4.78
CA THR A 101 16.33 -0.52 -3.35
C THR A 101 15.09 -1.32 -2.97
N SER A 102 14.10 -1.46 -3.86
CA SER A 102 12.84 -2.11 -3.57
C SER A 102 12.21 -2.70 -4.82
N SER A 103 11.35 -3.69 -4.66
CA SER A 103 10.54 -4.24 -5.75
C SER A 103 9.10 -3.74 -5.64
N MET A 104 8.48 -3.51 -6.78
CA MET A 104 7.16 -2.92 -6.94
C MET A 104 6.16 -3.97 -7.49
N PRO A 105 5.61 -4.86 -6.66
CA PRO A 105 4.60 -5.82 -7.13
C PRO A 105 3.33 -5.07 -7.54
N ALA A 106 2.65 -5.62 -8.56
CA ALA A 106 1.42 -5.08 -9.07
C ALA A 106 0.45 -6.17 -9.50
N ALA A 107 -0.84 -5.91 -9.36
CA ALA A 107 -1.92 -6.79 -9.82
C ALA A 107 -3.13 -5.95 -10.24
N SER A 108 -3.88 -6.41 -11.23
CA SER A 108 -5.14 -5.78 -11.65
C SER A 108 -6.32 -6.52 -11.04
N VAL A 109 -7.30 -5.77 -10.53
CA VAL A 109 -8.58 -6.29 -10.03
C VAL A 109 -9.73 -5.50 -10.62
N GLN A 110 -10.95 -6.04 -10.57
CA GLN A 110 -12.17 -5.34 -10.99
C GLN A 110 -12.87 -4.74 -9.77
N VAL A 111 -13.20 -3.46 -9.84
CA VAL A 111 -14.02 -2.76 -8.83
C VAL A 111 -15.09 -1.97 -9.57
N GLY A 112 -16.36 -2.27 -9.35
CA GLY A 112 -17.48 -1.56 -9.99
C GLY A 112 -17.42 -1.51 -11.53
N GLY A 113 -16.82 -2.52 -12.16
CA GLY A 113 -16.62 -2.55 -13.61
C GLY A 113 -15.36 -1.82 -14.11
N THR A 114 -14.64 -1.16 -13.25
CA THR A 114 -13.35 -0.51 -13.54
C THR A 114 -12.19 -1.45 -13.24
N THR A 115 -11.26 -1.60 -14.19
CA THR A 115 -10.03 -2.34 -13.94
C THR A 115 -9.04 -1.45 -13.18
N VAL A 116 -8.77 -1.77 -11.93
CA VAL A 116 -7.86 -1.03 -11.05
C VAL A 116 -6.52 -1.75 -10.99
N ARG A 117 -5.44 -1.04 -11.28
CA ARG A 117 -4.06 -1.53 -11.17
C ARG A 117 -3.51 -1.20 -9.79
N ILE A 118 -3.51 -2.18 -8.88
CA ILE A 118 -2.95 -2.03 -7.54
C ILE A 118 -1.44 -2.19 -7.60
N VAL A 119 -0.71 -1.31 -6.93
CA VAL A 119 0.76 -1.33 -6.82
C VAL A 119 1.14 -1.15 -5.36
N SER A 120 1.97 -2.05 -4.82
CA SER A 120 2.55 -1.91 -3.48
C SER A 120 3.96 -1.33 -3.58
N VAL A 121 4.24 -0.25 -2.87
CA VAL A 121 5.50 0.50 -2.97
C VAL A 121 6.16 0.67 -1.61
N HIS A 122 7.50 0.72 -1.63
CA HIS A 122 8.33 1.07 -0.48
C HIS A 122 9.67 1.64 -0.98
N PRO A 123 9.72 2.89 -1.48
CA PRO A 123 10.97 3.54 -1.87
C PRO A 123 11.87 3.73 -0.65
N ASN A 124 13.13 4.03 -0.91
CA ASN A 124 14.11 4.25 0.15
C ASN A 124 13.68 5.38 1.09
N SER A 125 14.19 5.40 2.32
CA SER A 125 13.99 6.52 3.23
C SER A 125 14.98 7.66 2.96
N PRO A 126 14.63 8.95 3.24
CA PRO A 126 15.49 10.11 3.01
C PRO A 126 16.60 10.22 4.05
N VAL A 127 17.40 9.16 4.22
CA VAL A 127 18.54 9.17 5.14
C VAL A 127 19.73 9.91 4.55
N ARG A 128 20.55 10.48 5.42
CA ARG A 128 21.73 11.23 5.02
C ARG A 128 22.67 10.37 4.16
N GLY A 129 22.95 10.84 2.95
CA GLY A 129 23.80 10.14 1.98
C GLY A 129 23.09 9.16 1.07
N ALA A 130 21.77 9.03 1.18
CA ALA A 130 20.93 8.20 0.30
C ALA A 130 19.71 8.97 -0.25
N GLN A 131 19.71 10.29 -0.21
CA GLN A 131 18.63 11.11 -0.74
C GLN A 131 18.40 10.88 -2.24
N ASP A 132 19.47 10.70 -3.01
CA ASP A 132 19.36 10.44 -4.46
C ASP A 132 18.58 9.15 -4.73
N LEU A 133 18.80 8.09 -3.95
CA LEU A 133 18.06 6.82 -4.06
C LEU A 133 16.57 6.98 -3.68
N TRP A 134 16.28 7.81 -2.70
CA TRP A 134 14.92 8.14 -2.30
C TRP A 134 14.21 8.93 -3.41
N ASP A 135 14.83 10.00 -3.92
CA ASP A 135 14.29 10.82 -5.02
C ASP A 135 14.08 9.99 -6.29
N GLU A 136 15.04 9.13 -6.64
CA GLU A 136 14.94 8.20 -7.77
C GLU A 136 13.76 7.23 -7.61
N GLY A 137 13.61 6.61 -6.44
CA GLY A 137 12.50 5.71 -6.15
C GLY A 137 11.13 6.39 -6.32
N LEU A 138 10.96 7.61 -5.80
CA LEU A 138 9.74 8.39 -5.97
C LEU A 138 9.52 8.78 -7.45
N SER A 139 10.59 9.14 -8.17
CA SER A 139 10.52 9.46 -9.60
C SER A 139 10.07 8.25 -10.43
N VAL A 140 10.58 7.04 -10.14
CA VAL A 140 10.15 5.81 -10.81
C VAL A 140 8.69 5.52 -10.55
N ILE A 141 8.21 5.69 -9.30
CA ILE A 141 6.78 5.53 -8.99
C ILE A 141 5.95 6.55 -9.77
N GLY A 142 6.38 7.83 -9.82
CA GLY A 142 5.70 8.88 -10.57
C GLY A 142 5.61 8.60 -12.08
N SER A 143 6.59 7.89 -12.67
CA SER A 143 6.58 7.51 -14.08
C SER A 143 5.48 6.51 -14.45
N LEU A 144 4.77 5.92 -13.48
CA LEU A 144 3.55 5.14 -13.73
C LEU A 144 2.48 5.98 -14.45
N SER A 145 2.53 7.31 -14.33
CA SER A 145 1.68 8.24 -15.08
C SER A 145 1.80 8.12 -16.61
N ASP A 146 2.91 7.58 -17.11
CA ASP A 146 3.13 7.37 -18.54
C ASP A 146 2.34 6.18 -19.12
N TYR A 147 1.73 5.37 -18.24
CA TYR A 147 0.96 4.19 -18.61
C TYR A 147 -0.53 4.42 -18.29
N GLY A 148 -1.40 4.15 -19.23
CA GLY A 148 -2.83 4.48 -19.17
C GLY A 148 -3.67 3.53 -18.33
N HIS A 149 -3.36 3.31 -17.06
CA HIS A 149 -4.13 2.50 -16.12
C HIS A 149 -4.82 3.37 -15.05
N ALA A 150 -5.94 2.88 -14.51
CA ALA A 150 -6.46 3.38 -13.24
C ALA A 150 -5.62 2.78 -12.11
N TYR A 151 -4.59 3.51 -11.67
CA TYR A 151 -3.71 3.05 -10.61
C TYR A 151 -4.28 3.32 -9.23
N LEU A 152 -4.06 2.35 -8.33
CA LEU A 152 -4.13 2.49 -6.88
C LEU A 152 -2.76 2.10 -6.32
N ILE A 153 -1.98 3.09 -5.89
CA ILE A 153 -0.61 2.91 -5.40
C ILE A 153 -0.63 3.08 -3.88
N MET A 154 -0.26 2.04 -3.16
CA MET A 154 -0.34 2.02 -1.70
C MET A 154 0.98 1.58 -1.09
N GLY A 155 1.38 2.20 0.01
CA GLY A 155 2.57 1.79 0.72
C GLY A 155 3.16 2.87 1.62
N ASP A 156 4.32 2.54 2.18
CA ASP A 156 5.21 3.46 2.85
C ASP A 156 6.05 4.18 1.78
N PHE A 157 5.73 5.44 1.53
CA PHE A 157 6.47 6.27 0.56
C PHE A 157 7.72 6.92 1.17
N ASN A 158 7.93 6.73 2.48
CA ASN A 158 8.99 7.42 3.22
C ASN A 158 9.00 8.94 2.98
N SER A 159 7.84 9.50 2.69
CA SER A 159 7.63 10.90 2.30
C SER A 159 6.35 11.43 2.89
N THR A 160 6.37 12.67 3.33
CA THR A 160 5.17 13.42 3.70
C THR A 160 4.73 14.29 2.51
N TRP A 161 3.50 14.80 2.56
CA TRP A 161 3.01 15.80 1.61
C TRP A 161 3.93 17.03 1.47
N ASP A 162 4.64 17.41 2.51
CA ASP A 162 5.54 18.57 2.49
C ASP A 162 6.79 18.36 1.64
N HIS A 163 7.14 17.11 1.30
CA HIS A 163 8.28 16.82 0.44
C HIS A 163 7.99 17.16 -1.02
N ALA A 164 8.88 17.96 -1.63
CA ALA A 164 8.74 18.36 -3.04
C ALA A 164 8.76 17.15 -3.99
N SER A 165 9.58 16.14 -3.69
CA SER A 165 9.69 14.92 -4.49
C SER A 165 8.39 14.11 -4.48
N PHE A 166 7.68 14.05 -3.35
CA PHE A 166 6.36 13.40 -3.27
C PHE A 166 5.32 14.17 -4.10
N ARG A 167 5.26 15.49 -3.99
CA ARG A 167 4.37 16.30 -4.83
C ARG A 167 4.72 16.21 -6.32
N SER A 168 6.01 16.05 -6.64
CA SER A 168 6.44 15.82 -8.03
C SER A 168 6.01 14.48 -8.58
N LEU A 169 6.01 13.43 -7.73
CA LEU A 169 5.44 12.11 -8.05
C LEU A 169 3.96 12.23 -8.39
N LEU A 170 3.18 12.95 -7.61
CA LEU A 170 1.75 13.14 -7.86
C LEU A 170 1.51 13.88 -9.18
N GLY A 171 2.28 14.91 -9.45
CA GLY A 171 2.17 15.73 -10.67
C GLY A 171 0.75 16.23 -10.89
N THR A 172 0.19 15.96 -12.07
CA THR A 172 -1.20 16.25 -12.43
C THR A 172 -2.03 15.00 -12.67
N THR A 173 -1.40 13.82 -12.52
CA THR A 173 -2.00 12.53 -12.88
C THR A 173 -2.48 11.76 -11.66
N PHE A 174 -1.83 11.96 -10.52
CA PHE A 174 -2.17 11.26 -9.29
C PHE A 174 -2.71 12.21 -8.23
N GLU A 175 -3.56 11.66 -7.38
CA GLU A 175 -4.09 12.32 -6.19
C GLU A 175 -3.73 11.50 -4.95
N ASP A 176 -3.27 12.17 -3.91
CA ASP A 176 -3.14 11.58 -2.57
C ASP A 176 -4.50 11.59 -1.88
N ALA A 177 -4.91 10.46 -1.32
CA ALA A 177 -6.24 10.29 -0.76
C ALA A 177 -6.49 11.19 0.46
N GLY A 178 -5.48 11.42 1.29
CA GLY A 178 -5.58 12.31 2.46
C GLY A 178 -5.87 13.74 2.05
N GLU A 179 -5.12 14.25 1.10
CA GLU A 179 -5.29 15.60 0.56
C GLU A 179 -6.59 15.74 -0.22
N ALA A 180 -6.90 14.79 -1.11
CA ALA A 180 -8.08 14.85 -1.98
C ALA A 180 -9.41 14.73 -1.22
N SER A 181 -9.46 13.95 -0.13
CA SER A 181 -10.67 13.81 0.71
C SER A 181 -10.94 15.06 1.55
N GLY A 182 -9.92 15.88 1.81
CA GLY A 182 -10.01 17.00 2.74
C GLY A 182 -10.13 16.59 4.22
N GLU A 183 -9.89 15.31 4.54
CA GLU A 183 -9.96 14.79 5.92
C GLU A 183 -8.71 15.17 6.74
N GLY A 184 -7.69 15.73 6.08
CA GLY A 184 -6.46 16.17 6.71
C GLY A 184 -5.39 15.07 6.77
N VAL A 185 -4.43 15.23 7.66
CA VAL A 185 -3.25 14.37 7.76
C VAL A 185 -3.56 13.14 8.62
N HIS A 186 -3.20 11.96 8.10
CA HIS A 186 -3.35 10.68 8.78
C HIS A 186 -1.97 10.20 9.26
N MET A 187 -1.53 10.70 10.40
CA MET A 187 -0.22 10.36 10.98
C MET A 187 -0.10 8.84 11.16
N THR A 188 0.94 8.23 10.57
CA THR A 188 1.15 6.77 10.60
C THR A 188 2.43 6.36 11.32
N TYR A 189 3.41 7.24 11.46
CA TYR A 189 4.73 6.92 11.99
C TYR A 189 5.25 7.98 13.01
N PRO A 190 6.02 7.59 14.05
CA PRO A 190 6.20 6.24 14.57
C PRO A 190 5.01 5.79 15.42
N ALA A 191 4.69 4.48 15.45
CA ALA A 191 3.54 3.93 16.17
C ALA A 191 3.90 2.95 17.31
N ASN A 192 5.19 2.74 17.60
CA ASN A 192 5.68 1.77 18.59
C ASN A 192 6.14 2.39 19.92
N GLY A 193 5.89 3.68 20.12
CA GLY A 193 6.40 4.45 21.26
C GLY A 193 5.31 4.99 22.19
N ILE A 194 5.76 5.74 23.21
CA ILE A 194 4.87 6.49 24.10
C ILE A 194 4.33 7.76 23.41
N VAL A 195 5.07 8.24 22.40
CA VAL A 195 4.70 9.41 21.61
C VAL A 195 3.73 8.96 20.51
N PRO A 196 2.61 9.68 20.30
CA PRO A 196 1.73 9.38 19.18
C PRO A 196 2.45 9.57 17.84
N PRO A 197 1.97 8.98 16.74
CA PRO A 197 2.51 9.21 15.41
C PRO A 197 2.62 10.70 15.08
N LEU A 198 3.71 11.09 14.43
CA LEU A 198 4.09 12.48 14.19
C LEU A 198 4.14 12.86 12.72
N VAL A 199 4.26 11.86 11.83
CA VAL A 199 4.36 12.06 10.39
C VAL A 199 3.47 11.07 9.65
N GLU A 200 2.95 11.50 8.51
CA GLU A 200 2.24 10.68 7.53
C GLU A 200 3.24 10.32 6.43
N ILE A 201 3.65 9.07 6.36
CA ILE A 201 4.57 8.55 5.34
C ILE A 201 4.01 7.35 4.59
N ASP A 202 2.92 6.78 5.10
CA ASP A 202 2.12 5.77 4.40
C ASP A 202 0.97 6.49 3.67
N HIS A 203 0.82 6.20 2.38
CA HIS A 203 -0.16 6.88 1.55
C HIS A 203 -0.98 5.90 0.70
N ILE A 204 -2.18 6.33 0.33
CA ILE A 204 -3.01 5.74 -0.72
C ILE A 204 -3.11 6.78 -1.83
N VAL A 205 -2.47 6.51 -2.95
CA VAL A 205 -2.41 7.39 -4.12
C VAL A 205 -3.19 6.75 -5.27
N TYR A 206 -3.97 7.52 -5.99
CA TYR A 206 -4.78 7.00 -7.10
C TYR A 206 -4.73 7.90 -8.33
N SER A 207 -5.02 7.33 -9.50
CA SER A 207 -5.05 8.06 -10.78
C SER A 207 -6.24 9.02 -10.83
N SER A 208 -5.99 10.31 -10.98
CA SER A 208 -7.00 11.36 -11.16
C SER A 208 -7.79 11.14 -12.46
N GLY A 209 -9.10 11.35 -12.41
CA GLY A 209 -9.95 11.27 -13.59
C GLY A 209 -10.08 9.89 -14.23
N SER A 210 -9.61 8.84 -13.58
CA SER A 210 -9.64 7.46 -14.09
C SER A 210 -10.93 6.69 -13.76
N GLY A 211 -11.92 7.36 -13.18
CA GLY A 211 -13.17 6.72 -12.74
C GLY A 211 -13.07 6.05 -11.36
N ILE A 212 -11.98 6.28 -10.61
CA ILE A 212 -11.85 5.85 -9.22
C ILE A 212 -11.51 7.05 -8.32
N VAL A 213 -11.93 6.96 -7.07
CA VAL A 213 -11.55 7.90 -6.00
C VAL A 213 -11.41 7.13 -4.68
N VAL A 214 -10.67 7.71 -3.73
CA VAL A 214 -10.66 7.21 -2.35
C VAL A 214 -11.39 8.23 -1.48
N SER A 215 -12.52 7.81 -0.89
CA SER A 215 -13.48 8.72 -0.26
C SER A 215 -13.32 8.89 1.25
N SER A 216 -12.68 7.97 1.93
CA SER A 216 -12.46 8.04 3.38
C SER A 216 -11.17 7.36 3.77
N LEU A 217 -10.57 7.85 4.85
CA LEU A 217 -9.36 7.27 5.42
C LEU A 217 -9.52 7.07 6.92
N GLU A 218 -8.92 6.02 7.44
CA GLU A 218 -8.75 5.77 8.86
C GLU A 218 -7.42 5.08 9.14
N THR A 219 -6.89 5.25 10.34
CA THR A 219 -5.69 4.53 10.78
C THR A 219 -6.04 3.51 11.85
N ALA A 220 -5.26 2.42 11.91
CA ALA A 220 -5.45 1.38 12.91
C ALA A 220 -4.10 0.87 13.44
N HIS A 221 -4.04 0.56 14.73
CA HIS A 221 -2.85 0.03 15.37
C HIS A 221 -2.75 -1.48 15.15
N VAL A 222 -1.53 -1.94 14.82
CA VAL A 222 -1.13 -3.35 14.78
C VAL A 222 0.11 -3.50 15.67
N ALA A 223 0.11 -4.45 16.58
CA ALA A 223 1.25 -4.68 17.46
C ALA A 223 2.47 -5.23 16.67
N GLY A 224 3.66 -4.85 17.09
CA GLY A 224 4.93 -5.35 16.53
C GLY A 224 5.48 -4.53 15.37
N THR A 225 4.73 -3.59 14.84
CA THR A 225 5.22 -2.62 13.86
C THR A 225 5.31 -1.21 14.46
N ASP A 226 6.11 -0.36 13.84
CA ASP A 226 6.25 1.06 14.16
C ASP A 226 5.42 1.96 13.21
N HIS A 227 4.53 1.37 12.41
CA HIS A 227 3.56 2.05 11.58
C HIS A 227 2.12 1.77 12.03
N LEU A 228 1.20 2.71 11.82
CA LEU A 228 -0.23 2.42 11.80
C LEU A 228 -0.63 1.92 10.41
N ALA A 229 -1.55 0.97 10.36
CA ALA A 229 -2.22 0.63 9.11
C ALA A 229 -3.04 1.83 8.62
N LEU A 230 -2.95 2.14 7.33
CA LEU A 230 -3.80 3.13 6.67
C LEU A 230 -4.86 2.39 5.84
N ILE A 231 -6.13 2.72 6.07
CA ILE A 231 -7.28 2.05 5.47
C ILE A 231 -8.13 3.09 4.75
N GLY A 232 -8.50 2.80 3.51
CA GLY A 232 -9.31 3.69 2.68
C GLY A 232 -10.53 2.99 2.10
N THR A 233 -11.49 3.79 1.61
CA THR A 233 -12.60 3.32 0.80
C THR A 233 -12.39 3.78 -0.63
N LEU A 234 -12.10 2.83 -1.52
CA LEU A 234 -12.01 3.04 -2.96
C LEU A 234 -13.41 2.97 -3.56
N GLU A 235 -13.79 3.95 -4.36
CA GLU A 235 -15.05 4.00 -5.09
C GLU A 235 -14.78 4.03 -6.60
N ALA A 236 -15.50 3.19 -7.37
CA ALA A 236 -15.61 3.32 -8.83
C ALA A 236 -16.78 4.27 -9.17
N ARG A 237 -16.55 5.24 -10.07
CA ARG A 237 -17.52 6.26 -10.48
C ARG A 237 -17.84 6.22 -11.97
#